data_eb3418e017a6f80bcd0da1a9d86a7418
#
_entry.id   eb3418e017a6f80bcd0da1a9d86a7418
#
_cell.length_a   1.000
_cell.length_b   1.000
_cell.length_c   1.000
_cell.angle_alpha   90.00
_cell.angle_beta   90.00
_cell.angle_gamma   90.00
#
_symmetry.space_group_name_H-M   'P 1'
#
loop_
_entity.id
_entity.type
_entity.pdbx_description
1 polymer ?
#
loop_
_entity_poly.entity_id
_entity_poly.type
_entity_poly.pdbx_seq_one_letter_code
_entity_poly.pdbx_strand_id
1 'polypeptide(L)'
;MSAPRELVWTRLRAAALVEGELPAASEASSPWFVRAMLGIAGWIGALFLLGFVAVGFAVIVRSAGALLVVGTLACAAATVVFRLLPRGDFASQFALAVSLAGQAMMAVALYELLRAPASGGQVAAFAVAVQQALLFALVPNFVHRVWTAWTASLAALLALGAGFAGFAPALASAAFVAVSLREFDHARQATLVRAAACGLALTTVHFVVMPHLLVSAWLWGPAFPGGAARGNAWLEAAACGAVLLVAVLAILRREGVAPGSGPGRSALGGALVLALVALKAPGVAAATVVLLAGYANANRVLAGLGVLALIAYLSYYYYSLQATLLEKAALLGAAGLAVLAARFALQRWWPQAADA
;
A
#
# COMPACT_ATOMS: atom_id res chain seq x y z
N MET A 1 -18.21 -10.00 19.19
CA MET A 1 -18.29 -11.36 19.78
C MET A 1 -17.90 -12.35 18.70
N SER A 2 -16.76 -13.03 18.84
CA SER A 2 -16.34 -14.08 17.90
C SER A 2 -17.19 -15.32 18.16
N ALA A 3 -17.88 -15.85 17.13
CA ALA A 3 -18.56 -17.13 17.25
C ALA A 3 -17.55 -18.20 17.71
N PRO A 4 -17.96 -19.14 18.59
CA PRO A 4 -17.08 -20.20 19.02
C PRO A 4 -16.51 -20.92 17.80
N ARG A 5 -15.20 -21.17 17.80
CA ARG A 5 -14.45 -21.79 16.68
C ARG A 5 -15.13 -23.08 16.18
N GLU A 6 -15.70 -23.84 17.07
CA GLU A 6 -16.46 -25.07 16.80
C GLU A 6 -17.70 -24.80 15.95
N LEU A 7 -18.43 -23.73 16.22
CA LEU A 7 -19.64 -23.36 15.48
C LEU A 7 -19.32 -22.93 14.05
N VAL A 8 -18.22 -22.21 13.86
CA VAL A 8 -17.71 -21.85 12.53
C VAL A 8 -17.29 -23.11 11.77
N TRP A 9 -16.55 -24.02 12.40
CA TRP A 9 -16.10 -25.27 11.80
C TRP A 9 -17.29 -26.14 11.37
N THR A 10 -18.28 -26.28 12.24
CA THR A 10 -19.49 -27.06 11.94
C THR A 10 -20.25 -26.50 10.74
N ARG A 11 -20.36 -25.17 10.64
CA ARG A 11 -20.99 -24.51 9.48
C ARG A 11 -20.18 -24.73 8.19
N LEU A 12 -18.85 -24.61 8.24
CA LEU A 12 -17.98 -24.83 7.10
C LEU A 12 -18.04 -26.29 6.62
N ARG A 13 -18.10 -27.25 7.57
CA ARG A 13 -18.26 -28.68 7.26
C ARG A 13 -19.63 -29.00 6.67
N ALA A 14 -20.69 -28.38 7.21
CA ALA A 14 -22.05 -28.52 6.66
C ALA A 14 -22.18 -27.95 5.24
N ALA A 15 -21.39 -26.93 4.92
CA ALA A 15 -21.29 -26.36 3.58
C ALA A 15 -20.30 -27.10 2.65
N ALA A 16 -19.75 -28.24 3.07
CA ALA A 16 -18.73 -29.03 2.34
C ALA A 16 -17.48 -28.21 1.93
N LEU A 17 -17.17 -27.15 2.66
CA LEU A 17 -16.00 -26.28 2.41
C LEU A 17 -14.73 -26.77 3.12
N VAL A 18 -14.87 -27.66 4.11
CA VAL A 18 -13.76 -28.27 4.85
C VAL A 18 -14.05 -29.74 5.15
N GLU A 19 -13.01 -30.56 5.13
CA GLU A 19 -13.04 -31.97 5.49
C GLU A 19 -12.12 -32.25 6.68
N GLY A 20 -12.40 -33.32 7.43
CA GLY A 20 -11.58 -33.72 8.56
C GLY A 20 -12.03 -33.19 9.91
N GLU A 21 -11.12 -33.27 10.89
CA GLU A 21 -11.37 -32.80 12.28
C GLU A 21 -10.98 -31.35 12.44
N LEU A 22 -11.59 -30.71 13.48
CA LEU A 22 -11.22 -29.34 13.85
C LEU A 22 -9.72 -29.26 14.17
N PRO A 23 -8.92 -28.47 13.44
CA PRO A 23 -7.49 -28.35 13.73
C PRO A 23 -7.25 -27.99 15.20
N ALA A 24 -6.24 -28.56 15.83
CA ALA A 24 -5.89 -28.23 17.22
C ALA A 24 -5.79 -26.71 17.43
N ALA A 25 -6.20 -26.22 18.59
CA ALA A 25 -6.02 -24.82 18.90
C ALA A 25 -4.52 -24.48 18.79
N SER A 26 -4.18 -23.47 18.02
CA SER A 26 -2.81 -22.94 18.01
C SER A 26 -2.41 -22.66 19.45
N GLU A 27 -1.22 -23.11 19.88
CA GLU A 27 -0.67 -22.76 21.17
C GLU A 27 -0.84 -21.27 21.40
N ALA A 28 -1.25 -20.88 22.63
CA ALA A 28 -1.58 -19.50 22.97
C ALA A 28 -0.43 -18.60 22.53
N SER A 29 -0.66 -17.81 21.50
CA SER A 29 0.35 -16.86 21.01
C SER A 29 0.69 -15.91 22.17
N SER A 30 1.97 -15.59 22.35
CA SER A 30 2.43 -14.62 23.34
C SER A 30 1.56 -13.36 23.31
N PRO A 31 1.27 -12.74 24.46
CA PRO A 31 0.52 -11.49 24.52
C PRO A 31 1.11 -10.45 23.55
N TRP A 32 0.26 -9.60 22.97
CA TRP A 32 0.69 -8.65 21.92
C TRP A 32 1.85 -7.76 22.37
N PHE A 33 1.88 -7.34 23.65
CA PHE A 33 2.95 -6.49 24.17
C PHE A 33 4.29 -7.23 24.26
N VAL A 34 4.30 -8.54 24.58
CA VAL A 34 5.52 -9.38 24.56
C VAL A 34 6.06 -9.46 23.12
N ARG A 35 5.18 -9.70 22.15
CA ARG A 35 5.58 -9.71 20.72
C ARG A 35 6.12 -8.36 20.27
N ALA A 36 5.49 -7.26 20.70
CA ALA A 36 5.97 -5.91 20.41
C ALA A 36 7.37 -5.67 21.02
N MET A 37 7.57 -6.04 22.28
CA MET A 37 8.89 -5.92 22.95
C MET A 37 9.96 -6.77 22.25
N LEU A 38 9.67 -8.01 21.92
CA LEU A 38 10.59 -8.89 21.17
C LEU A 38 10.87 -8.33 19.77
N GLY A 39 9.88 -7.73 19.13
CA GLY A 39 10.05 -7.03 17.86
C GLY A 39 11.03 -5.85 17.98
N ILE A 40 10.82 -4.97 18.95
CA ILE A 40 11.70 -3.83 19.21
C ILE A 40 13.13 -4.32 19.54
N ALA A 41 13.26 -5.33 20.40
CA ALA A 41 14.56 -5.93 20.72
C ALA A 41 15.28 -6.49 19.48
N GLY A 42 14.52 -7.15 18.57
CA GLY A 42 15.04 -7.64 17.30
C GLY A 42 15.57 -6.53 16.40
N TRP A 43 14.85 -5.41 16.30
CA TRP A 43 15.30 -4.23 15.57
C TRP A 43 16.53 -3.58 16.18
N ILE A 44 16.56 -3.38 17.50
CA ILE A 44 17.71 -2.84 18.22
C ILE A 44 18.94 -3.72 17.98
N GLY A 45 18.81 -5.04 18.16
CA GLY A 45 19.91 -5.99 17.91
C GLY A 45 20.42 -5.94 16.46
N ALA A 46 19.51 -5.83 15.49
CA ALA A 46 19.91 -5.70 14.08
C ALA A 46 20.63 -4.38 13.81
N LEU A 47 20.16 -3.25 14.36
CA LEU A 47 20.82 -1.95 14.20
C LEU A 47 22.23 -1.94 14.80
N PHE A 48 22.42 -2.55 15.98
CA PHE A 48 23.75 -2.70 16.57
C PHE A 48 24.67 -3.55 15.69
N LEU A 49 24.18 -4.69 15.20
CA LEU A 49 24.96 -5.55 14.29
C LEU A 49 25.36 -4.81 13.03
N LEU A 50 24.40 -4.12 12.40
CA LEU A 50 24.64 -3.35 11.19
C LEU A 50 25.59 -2.17 11.41
N GLY A 51 25.45 -1.47 12.55
CA GLY A 51 26.36 -0.42 12.98
C GLY A 51 27.79 -0.94 13.18
N PHE A 52 27.94 -2.08 13.84
CA PHE A 52 29.23 -2.73 14.02
C PHE A 52 29.86 -3.13 12.67
N VAL A 53 29.09 -3.73 11.78
CA VAL A 53 29.53 -4.07 10.43
C VAL A 53 29.92 -2.80 9.65
N ALA A 54 29.13 -1.74 9.72
CA ALA A 54 29.41 -0.49 9.01
C ALA A 54 30.72 0.18 9.50
N VAL A 55 30.97 0.18 10.82
CA VAL A 55 32.19 0.76 11.41
C VAL A 55 33.41 -0.14 11.14
N GLY A 56 33.25 -1.47 11.33
CA GLY A 56 34.35 -2.43 11.15
C GLY A 56 34.80 -2.58 9.70
N PHE A 57 33.89 -2.33 8.76
CA PHE A 57 34.13 -2.46 7.32
C PHE A 57 33.89 -1.15 6.55
N ALA A 58 34.34 -0.02 7.13
CA ALA A 58 34.15 1.30 6.50
C ALA A 58 34.68 1.38 5.03
N VAL A 59 35.66 0.54 4.68
CA VAL A 59 36.15 0.38 3.30
C VAL A 59 35.10 -0.24 2.39
N ILE A 60 34.27 -1.17 2.89
CA ILE A 60 33.23 -1.86 2.13
C ILE A 60 32.15 -0.86 1.71
N VAL A 61 31.78 0.08 2.59
CA VAL A 61 30.75 1.10 2.31
C VAL A 61 31.16 2.04 1.17
N ARG A 62 32.45 2.15 0.87
CA ARG A 62 32.99 3.00 -0.21
C ARG A 62 32.98 2.33 -1.60
N SER A 63 32.74 1.03 -1.68
CA SER A 63 32.72 0.29 -2.93
C SER A 63 31.30 -0.19 -3.24
N ALA A 64 30.74 0.26 -4.37
CA ALA A 64 29.42 -0.18 -4.83
C ALA A 64 29.36 -1.72 -5.03
N GLY A 65 30.43 -2.33 -5.55
CA GLY A 65 30.51 -3.77 -5.70
C GLY A 65 30.49 -4.50 -4.36
N ALA A 66 31.23 -4.00 -3.37
CA ALA A 66 31.23 -4.59 -2.03
C ALA A 66 29.85 -4.43 -1.33
N LEU A 67 29.20 -3.26 -1.46
CA LEU A 67 27.82 -3.06 -0.96
C LEU A 67 26.84 -4.05 -1.58
N LEU A 68 26.97 -4.31 -2.89
CA LEU A 68 26.11 -5.27 -3.58
C LEU A 68 26.30 -6.69 -3.03
N VAL A 69 27.54 -7.12 -2.84
CA VAL A 69 27.87 -8.45 -2.28
C VAL A 69 27.36 -8.58 -0.85
N VAL A 70 27.72 -7.63 0.03
CA VAL A 70 27.32 -7.67 1.45
C VAL A 70 25.80 -7.59 1.60
N GLY A 71 25.14 -6.72 0.82
CA GLY A 71 23.69 -6.61 0.80
C GLY A 71 23.00 -7.91 0.35
N THR A 72 23.56 -8.56 -0.67
CA THR A 72 23.04 -9.87 -1.14
C THR A 72 23.21 -10.95 -0.09
N LEU A 73 24.35 -11.02 0.56
CA LEU A 73 24.61 -11.97 1.66
C LEU A 73 23.68 -11.73 2.85
N ALA A 74 23.45 -10.47 3.21
CA ALA A 74 22.51 -10.11 4.27
C ALA A 74 21.08 -10.55 3.95
N CYS A 75 20.61 -10.32 2.73
CA CYS A 75 19.30 -10.78 2.28
C CYS A 75 19.21 -12.33 2.24
N ALA A 76 20.27 -13.01 1.81
CA ALA A 76 20.34 -14.46 1.79
C ALA A 76 20.28 -15.03 3.22
N ALA A 77 21.10 -14.50 4.14
CA ALA A 77 21.11 -14.91 5.55
C ALA A 77 19.72 -14.69 6.20
N ALA A 78 19.10 -13.53 5.99
CA ALA A 78 17.76 -13.26 6.48
C ALA A 78 16.72 -14.26 5.90
N THR A 79 16.84 -14.61 4.62
CA THR A 79 15.95 -15.61 3.98
C THR A 79 16.10 -16.99 4.63
N VAL A 80 17.31 -17.40 4.96
CA VAL A 80 17.58 -18.64 5.70
C VAL A 80 16.91 -18.61 7.07
N VAL A 81 17.07 -17.52 7.82
CA VAL A 81 16.42 -17.36 9.13
C VAL A 81 14.89 -17.46 9.03
N PHE A 82 14.27 -16.79 8.05
CA PHE A 82 12.82 -16.88 7.83
C PHE A 82 12.35 -18.30 7.52
N ARG A 83 13.17 -19.11 6.87
CA ARG A 83 12.83 -20.52 6.54
C ARG A 83 13.04 -21.47 7.70
N LEU A 84 14.10 -21.28 8.47
CA LEU A 84 14.47 -22.18 9.57
C LEU A 84 13.72 -21.87 10.88
N LEU A 85 13.39 -20.58 11.12
CA LEU A 85 12.78 -20.10 12.36
C LEU A 85 11.47 -19.32 12.12
N PRO A 86 10.48 -19.91 11.41
CA PRO A 86 9.29 -19.18 10.95
C PRO A 86 8.37 -18.70 12.09
N ARG A 87 8.51 -19.27 13.30
CA ARG A 87 7.68 -18.93 14.47
C ARG A 87 8.37 -18.10 15.54
N GLY A 88 9.65 -17.77 15.37
CA GLY A 88 10.41 -16.96 16.33
C GLY A 88 10.12 -15.47 16.16
N ASP A 89 9.41 -14.82 17.09
CA ASP A 89 9.07 -13.39 17.01
C ASP A 89 10.34 -12.53 16.93
N PHE A 90 11.33 -12.75 17.81
CA PHE A 90 12.62 -12.05 17.78
C PHE A 90 13.39 -12.33 16.48
N ALA A 91 13.56 -13.62 16.12
CA ALA A 91 14.33 -14.02 14.94
C ALA A 91 13.71 -13.44 13.64
N SER A 92 12.39 -13.42 13.56
CA SER A 92 11.64 -12.87 12.43
C SER A 92 11.87 -11.34 12.29
N GLN A 93 11.81 -10.58 13.39
CA GLN A 93 12.04 -9.14 13.37
C GLN A 93 13.51 -8.79 13.12
N PHE A 94 14.43 -9.53 13.72
CA PHE A 94 15.86 -9.40 13.47
C PHE A 94 16.20 -9.67 11.99
N ALA A 95 15.70 -10.78 11.43
CA ALA A 95 15.89 -11.11 10.02
C ALA A 95 15.27 -10.05 9.08
N LEU A 96 14.09 -9.50 9.45
CA LEU A 96 13.48 -8.41 8.70
C LEU A 96 14.40 -7.19 8.65
N ALA A 97 14.95 -6.75 9.80
CA ALA A 97 15.82 -5.60 9.86
C ALA A 97 17.13 -5.81 9.07
N VAL A 98 17.74 -7.00 9.18
CA VAL A 98 18.93 -7.37 8.40
C VAL A 98 18.63 -7.38 6.90
N SER A 99 17.49 -7.94 6.50
CA SER A 99 17.07 -7.95 5.09
C SER A 99 16.82 -6.54 4.56
N LEU A 100 16.16 -5.66 5.33
CA LEU A 100 15.92 -4.27 4.91
C LEU A 100 17.22 -3.50 4.71
N ALA A 101 18.21 -3.69 5.61
CA ALA A 101 19.51 -3.08 5.43
C ALA A 101 20.25 -3.65 4.20
N GLY A 102 20.20 -4.97 4.00
CA GLY A 102 20.74 -5.61 2.80
C GLY A 102 20.11 -5.04 1.51
N GLN A 103 18.80 -4.87 1.48
CA GLN A 103 18.08 -4.25 0.36
C GLN A 103 18.52 -2.80 0.12
N ALA A 104 18.70 -2.01 1.18
CA ALA A 104 19.18 -0.64 1.07
C ALA A 104 20.61 -0.58 0.51
N MET A 105 21.52 -1.45 0.99
CA MET A 105 22.87 -1.57 0.45
C MET A 105 22.86 -1.93 -1.04
N MET A 106 22.05 -2.91 -1.45
CA MET A 106 21.91 -3.30 -2.85
C MET A 106 21.33 -2.16 -3.70
N ALA A 107 20.31 -1.45 -3.21
CA ALA A 107 19.70 -0.33 -3.93
C ALA A 107 20.70 0.82 -4.14
N VAL A 108 21.50 1.17 -3.12
CA VAL A 108 22.58 2.17 -3.24
C VAL A 108 23.63 1.69 -4.24
N ALA A 109 24.07 0.44 -4.15
CA ALA A 109 25.03 -0.14 -5.07
C ALA A 109 24.53 -0.11 -6.52
N LEU A 110 23.30 -0.53 -6.76
CA LEU A 110 22.68 -0.50 -8.10
C LEU A 110 22.58 0.93 -8.64
N TYR A 111 22.21 1.88 -7.78
CA TYR A 111 22.16 3.29 -8.17
C TYR A 111 23.55 3.80 -8.57
N GLU A 112 24.59 3.55 -7.76
CA GLU A 112 25.96 4.00 -8.04
C GLU A 112 26.54 3.34 -9.30
N LEU A 113 26.23 2.06 -9.55
CA LEU A 113 26.74 1.30 -10.70
C LEU A 113 26.02 1.64 -12.01
N LEU A 114 24.74 1.95 -11.94
CA LEU A 114 23.87 2.06 -13.12
C LEU A 114 23.43 3.50 -13.42
N ARG A 115 23.71 4.46 -12.53
CA ARG A 115 23.40 5.86 -12.79
C ARG A 115 24.22 6.37 -13.97
N ALA A 116 23.54 6.76 -15.02
CA ALA A 116 24.14 7.44 -16.15
C ALA A 116 23.47 8.81 -16.33
N PRO A 117 24.21 9.85 -16.75
CA PRO A 117 23.63 11.21 -16.92
C PRO A 117 22.42 11.23 -17.86
N ALA A 118 22.44 10.42 -18.90
CA ALA A 118 21.38 10.36 -19.91
C ALA A 118 20.11 9.65 -19.44
N SER A 119 20.20 8.68 -18.53
CA SER A 119 19.04 7.89 -18.07
C SER A 119 18.36 8.45 -16.82
N GLY A 120 18.91 9.51 -16.20
CA GLY A 120 18.32 10.11 -15.00
C GLY A 120 18.07 9.14 -13.82
N GLY A 121 18.78 8.02 -13.77
CA GLY A 121 18.60 6.97 -12.76
C GLY A 121 17.47 5.96 -13.06
N GLN A 122 16.79 6.05 -14.19
CA GLN A 122 15.69 5.13 -14.56
C GLN A 122 16.14 3.67 -14.63
N VAL A 123 17.34 3.42 -15.20
CA VAL A 123 17.92 2.07 -15.30
C VAL A 123 18.19 1.51 -13.90
N ALA A 124 18.73 2.34 -13.00
CA ALA A 124 18.95 1.94 -11.60
C ALA A 124 17.63 1.66 -10.88
N ALA A 125 16.62 2.52 -11.07
CA ALA A 125 15.29 2.30 -10.51
C ALA A 125 14.65 1.00 -11.03
N PHE A 126 14.79 0.70 -12.32
CA PHE A 126 14.32 -0.57 -12.88
C PHE A 126 15.04 -1.76 -12.26
N ALA A 127 16.35 -1.70 -12.10
CA ALA A 127 17.14 -2.76 -11.47
C ALA A 127 16.71 -2.98 -10.01
N VAL A 128 16.44 -1.91 -9.25
CA VAL A 128 15.88 -1.99 -7.90
C VAL A 128 14.48 -2.62 -7.92
N ALA A 129 13.62 -2.25 -8.86
CA ALA A 129 12.30 -2.87 -8.99
C ALA A 129 12.39 -4.39 -9.22
N VAL A 130 13.29 -4.84 -10.09
CA VAL A 130 13.56 -6.26 -10.35
C VAL A 130 14.10 -6.94 -9.08
N GLN A 131 15.09 -6.34 -8.42
CA GLN A 131 15.63 -6.86 -7.15
C GLN A 131 14.51 -7.07 -6.11
N GLN A 132 13.65 -6.08 -5.92
CA GLN A 132 12.56 -6.16 -4.93
C GLN A 132 11.51 -7.21 -5.33
N ALA A 133 11.20 -7.33 -6.62
CA ALA A 133 10.28 -8.35 -7.12
C ALA A 133 10.84 -9.78 -6.90
N LEU A 134 12.14 -9.99 -7.08
CA LEU A 134 12.81 -11.26 -6.77
C LEU A 134 12.73 -11.58 -5.27
N LEU A 135 13.00 -10.61 -4.41
CA LEU A 135 12.92 -10.81 -2.95
C LEU A 135 11.46 -11.05 -2.49
N PHE A 136 10.48 -10.41 -3.12
CA PHE A 136 9.06 -10.70 -2.89
C PHE A 136 8.71 -12.17 -3.13
N ALA A 137 9.24 -12.75 -4.20
CA ALA A 137 8.99 -14.14 -4.55
C ALA A 137 9.74 -15.11 -3.62
N LEU A 138 11.01 -14.82 -3.29
CA LEU A 138 11.90 -15.73 -2.60
C LEU A 138 11.68 -15.80 -1.08
N VAL A 139 11.32 -14.68 -0.43
CA VAL A 139 11.23 -14.60 1.03
C VAL A 139 9.82 -14.94 1.53
N PRO A 140 9.65 -16.01 2.33
CA PRO A 140 8.33 -16.46 2.78
C PRO A 140 7.85 -15.74 4.07
N ASN A 141 7.95 -14.40 4.11
CA ASN A 141 7.48 -13.59 5.23
C ASN A 141 6.48 -12.55 4.74
N PHE A 142 5.30 -12.45 5.36
CA PHE A 142 4.24 -11.56 4.91
C PHE A 142 4.65 -10.07 4.96
N VAL A 143 5.23 -9.62 6.08
CA VAL A 143 5.63 -8.21 6.25
C VAL A 143 6.73 -7.84 5.27
N HIS A 144 7.71 -8.74 5.08
CA HIS A 144 8.77 -8.58 4.10
C HIS A 144 8.19 -8.46 2.67
N ARG A 145 7.22 -9.29 2.32
CA ARG A 145 6.53 -9.23 1.01
C ARG A 145 5.77 -7.94 0.81
N VAL A 146 5.06 -7.44 1.83
CA VAL A 146 4.40 -6.12 1.74
C VAL A 146 5.42 -5.03 1.48
N TRP A 147 6.53 -5.03 2.20
CA TRP A 147 7.61 -4.06 2.02
C TRP A 147 8.22 -4.12 0.62
N THR A 148 8.58 -5.33 0.16
CA THR A 148 9.19 -5.50 -1.17
C THR A 148 8.22 -5.20 -2.31
N ALA A 149 6.93 -5.50 -2.17
CA ALA A 149 5.90 -5.09 -3.13
C ALA A 149 5.75 -3.56 -3.18
N TRP A 150 5.77 -2.90 -2.03
CA TRP A 150 5.74 -1.44 -1.95
C TRP A 150 6.95 -0.81 -2.63
N THR A 151 8.16 -1.22 -2.24
CA THR A 151 9.40 -0.67 -2.80
C THR A 151 9.61 -1.04 -4.26
N ALA A 152 9.21 -2.25 -4.70
CA ALA A 152 9.22 -2.66 -6.11
C ALA A 152 8.34 -1.76 -6.97
N SER A 153 7.10 -1.51 -6.53
CA SER A 153 6.17 -0.69 -7.28
C SER A 153 6.56 0.79 -7.29
N LEU A 154 7.13 1.32 -6.20
CA LEU A 154 7.73 2.66 -6.19
C LEU A 154 8.87 2.75 -7.20
N ALA A 155 9.82 1.82 -7.15
CA ALA A 155 10.96 1.80 -8.05
C ALA A 155 10.54 1.61 -9.53
N ALA A 156 9.53 0.77 -9.79
CA ALA A 156 8.97 0.58 -11.13
C ALA A 156 8.36 1.88 -11.69
N LEU A 157 7.60 2.62 -10.87
CA LEU A 157 7.04 3.91 -11.29
C LEU A 157 8.12 4.97 -11.51
N LEU A 158 9.19 4.98 -10.70
CA LEU A 158 10.35 5.82 -10.92
C LEU A 158 11.07 5.50 -12.22
N ALA A 159 11.17 4.23 -12.57
CA ALA A 159 11.80 3.78 -13.82
C ALA A 159 11.07 4.28 -15.08
N LEU A 160 9.77 4.61 -14.98
CA LEU A 160 9.02 5.22 -16.08
C LEU A 160 9.49 6.65 -16.40
N GLY A 161 10.16 7.29 -15.45
CA GLY A 161 10.75 8.62 -15.61
C GLY A 161 9.77 9.78 -15.38
N ALA A 162 10.33 11.00 -15.48
CA ALA A 162 9.64 12.23 -15.12
C ALA A 162 8.35 12.49 -15.92
N GLY A 163 8.28 12.05 -17.17
CA GLY A 163 7.09 12.21 -18.02
C GLY A 163 5.84 11.49 -17.49
N PHE A 164 6.02 10.45 -16.68
CA PHE A 164 4.92 9.67 -16.09
C PHE A 164 4.70 9.95 -14.61
N ALA A 165 5.52 10.81 -13.99
CA ALA A 165 5.48 11.07 -12.55
C ALA A 165 4.09 11.53 -12.06
N GLY A 166 3.40 12.36 -12.80
CA GLY A 166 2.04 12.81 -12.48
C GLY A 166 0.98 11.72 -12.55
N PHE A 167 1.19 10.69 -13.37
CA PHE A 167 0.28 9.55 -13.46
C PHE A 167 0.54 8.47 -12.39
N ALA A 168 1.61 8.59 -11.60
CA ALA A 168 1.97 7.58 -10.61
C ALA A 168 0.84 7.22 -9.62
N PRO A 169 0.03 8.18 -9.07
CA PRO A 169 -1.10 7.84 -8.22
C PRO A 169 -2.17 7.00 -8.95
N ALA A 170 -2.46 7.34 -10.21
CA ALA A 170 -3.44 6.62 -11.02
C ALA A 170 -2.94 5.20 -11.37
N LEU A 171 -1.68 5.06 -11.80
CA LEU A 171 -1.07 3.78 -12.12
C LEU A 171 -0.98 2.86 -10.89
N ALA A 172 -0.55 3.40 -9.74
CA ALA A 172 -0.52 2.65 -8.48
C ALA A 172 -1.92 2.19 -8.06
N SER A 173 -2.92 3.08 -8.13
CA SER A 173 -4.31 2.76 -7.80
C SER A 173 -4.89 1.71 -8.75
N ALA A 174 -4.61 1.81 -10.05
CA ALA A 174 -5.07 0.83 -11.04
C ALA A 174 -4.47 -0.56 -10.80
N ALA A 175 -3.15 -0.63 -10.56
CA ALA A 175 -2.48 -1.87 -10.20
C ALA A 175 -3.02 -2.45 -8.89
N PHE A 176 -3.25 -1.60 -7.88
CA PHE A 176 -3.86 -2.00 -6.62
C PHE A 176 -5.25 -2.62 -6.81
N VAL A 177 -6.13 -1.98 -7.58
CA VAL A 177 -7.47 -2.50 -7.89
C VAL A 177 -7.38 -3.84 -8.62
N ALA A 178 -6.53 -3.93 -9.64
CA ALA A 178 -6.36 -5.14 -10.43
C ALA A 178 -5.90 -6.35 -9.60
N VAL A 179 -5.05 -6.12 -8.58
CA VAL A 179 -4.54 -7.17 -7.70
C VAL A 179 -5.53 -7.45 -6.56
N SER A 180 -6.04 -6.43 -5.89
CA SER A 180 -6.88 -6.60 -4.71
C SER A 180 -8.22 -7.26 -5.01
N LEU A 181 -8.84 -6.98 -6.17
CA LEU A 181 -10.10 -7.61 -6.55
C LEU A 181 -9.95 -9.09 -6.95
N ARG A 182 -8.73 -9.54 -7.27
CA ARG A 182 -8.41 -10.94 -7.58
C ARG A 182 -7.95 -11.76 -6.37
N GLU A 183 -7.96 -11.19 -5.17
CA GLU A 183 -7.48 -11.87 -3.96
C GLU A 183 -8.20 -13.22 -3.74
N PHE A 184 -9.49 -13.29 -4.03
CA PHE A 184 -10.30 -14.51 -3.82
C PHE A 184 -10.27 -15.50 -5.00
N ASP A 185 -9.83 -15.07 -6.18
CA ASP A 185 -9.73 -15.94 -7.35
C ASP A 185 -8.56 -16.94 -7.25
N HIS A 186 -7.58 -16.64 -6.39
CA HIS A 186 -6.33 -17.39 -6.27
C HIS A 186 -6.12 -17.91 -4.84
N ALA A 187 -7.00 -18.80 -4.36
CA ALA A 187 -6.97 -19.31 -2.98
C ALA A 187 -5.59 -19.88 -2.56
N ARG A 188 -4.89 -20.57 -3.46
CA ARG A 188 -3.54 -21.13 -3.20
C ARG A 188 -2.46 -20.04 -3.04
N GLN A 189 -2.66 -18.89 -3.62
CA GLN A 189 -1.72 -17.76 -3.61
C GLN A 189 -2.27 -16.56 -2.83
N ALA A 190 -3.33 -16.72 -2.06
CA ALA A 190 -4.03 -15.64 -1.36
C ALA A 190 -3.08 -14.78 -0.50
N THR A 191 -2.11 -15.40 0.17
CA THR A 191 -1.12 -14.67 0.97
C THR A 191 -0.17 -13.81 0.13
N LEU A 192 0.19 -14.27 -1.07
CA LEU A 192 1.02 -13.50 -2.01
C LEU A 192 0.23 -12.33 -2.59
N VAL A 193 -0.99 -12.60 -3.07
CA VAL A 193 -1.87 -11.59 -3.65
C VAL A 193 -2.21 -10.52 -2.62
N ARG A 194 -2.52 -10.93 -1.38
CA ARG A 194 -2.78 -9.99 -0.27
C ARG A 194 -1.56 -9.13 0.06
N ALA A 195 -0.37 -9.71 0.12
CA ALA A 195 0.85 -8.95 0.37
C ALA A 195 1.15 -7.95 -0.76
N ALA A 196 0.96 -8.36 -2.02
CA ALA A 196 1.10 -7.47 -3.18
C ALA A 196 0.06 -6.34 -3.15
N ALA A 197 -1.21 -6.64 -2.85
CA ALA A 197 -2.27 -5.65 -2.70
C ALA A 197 -1.95 -4.63 -1.59
N CYS A 198 -1.48 -5.10 -0.41
CA CYS A 198 -1.05 -4.20 0.66
C CYS A 198 0.12 -3.30 0.24
N GLY A 199 1.13 -3.85 -0.45
CA GLY A 199 2.26 -3.07 -0.97
C GLY A 199 1.82 -2.01 -1.99
N LEU A 200 0.95 -2.37 -2.92
CA LEU A 200 0.39 -1.42 -3.91
C LEU A 200 -0.51 -0.35 -3.28
N ALA A 201 -1.27 -0.71 -2.24
CA ALA A 201 -2.02 0.27 -1.45
C ALA A 201 -1.08 1.29 -0.78
N LEU A 202 0.02 0.81 -0.18
CA LEU A 202 1.06 1.69 0.39
C LEU A 202 1.69 2.57 -0.69
N THR A 203 1.92 2.05 -1.90
CA THR A 203 2.42 2.85 -3.03
C THR A 203 1.42 3.94 -3.42
N THR A 204 0.13 3.61 -3.51
CA THR A 204 -0.93 4.58 -3.79
C THR A 204 -0.94 5.68 -2.73
N VAL A 205 -0.95 5.31 -1.44
CA VAL A 205 -0.93 6.26 -0.32
C VAL A 205 0.35 7.08 -0.31
N HIS A 206 1.49 6.48 -0.64
CA HIS A 206 2.78 7.18 -0.74
C HIS A 206 2.68 8.34 -1.75
N PHE A 207 2.20 8.10 -2.97
CA PHE A 207 2.06 9.15 -3.99
C PHE A 207 0.96 10.16 -3.68
N VAL A 208 -0.02 9.81 -2.85
CA VAL A 208 -1.07 10.72 -2.37
C VAL A 208 -0.57 11.65 -1.26
N VAL A 209 0.24 11.14 -0.33
CA VAL A 209 0.57 11.84 0.92
C VAL A 209 2.01 12.38 0.91
N MET A 210 2.99 11.58 0.49
CA MET A 210 4.41 11.93 0.63
C MET A 210 4.85 13.17 -0.16
N PRO A 211 4.36 13.44 -1.40
CA PRO A 211 4.74 14.66 -2.13
C PRO A 211 4.39 15.95 -1.39
N HIS A 212 3.51 15.85 -0.42
CA HIS A 212 2.98 16.98 0.34
C HIS A 212 3.61 17.14 1.73
N LEU A 213 4.41 16.16 2.17
CA LEU A 213 5.15 16.27 3.42
C LEU A 213 6.48 17.02 3.19
N LEU A 214 6.83 17.90 4.12
CA LEU A 214 8.09 18.68 4.08
C LEU A 214 9.34 17.80 3.95
N VAL A 215 9.26 16.55 4.41
CA VAL A 215 10.33 15.54 4.34
C VAL A 215 10.61 15.11 2.89
N SER A 216 9.64 15.23 1.98
CA SER A 216 9.80 14.79 0.58
C SER A 216 10.88 15.57 -0.17
N ALA A 217 10.96 16.87 0.05
CA ALA A 217 11.97 17.71 -0.58
C ALA A 217 13.40 17.34 -0.13
N TRP A 218 13.54 16.88 1.10
CA TRP A 218 14.83 16.51 1.69
C TRP A 218 15.28 15.09 1.33
N LEU A 219 14.35 14.13 1.29
CA LEU A 219 14.64 12.73 0.99
C LEU A 219 14.76 12.44 -0.52
N TRP A 220 13.99 13.16 -1.33
CA TRP A 220 13.85 12.85 -2.75
C TRP A 220 14.49 13.90 -3.65
N GLY A 221 14.90 15.05 -3.11
CA GLY A 221 15.69 16.12 -3.75
C GLY A 221 15.51 16.23 -5.28
N PRO A 222 16.61 16.26 -6.04
CA PRO A 222 16.54 16.40 -7.49
C PRO A 222 16.00 15.16 -8.25
N ALA A 223 15.87 14.00 -7.60
CA ALA A 223 15.29 12.80 -8.21
C ALA A 223 13.78 12.93 -8.50
N PHE A 224 13.10 13.80 -7.75
CA PHE A 224 11.74 14.24 -8.03
C PHE A 224 11.70 15.76 -8.10
N PRO A 225 11.94 16.34 -9.25
CA PRO A 225 11.77 17.78 -9.42
C PRO A 225 10.30 18.10 -9.18
N GLY A 226 9.98 18.53 -7.97
CA GLY A 226 8.62 18.84 -7.53
C GLY A 226 7.99 20.06 -8.22
N GLY A 227 8.54 20.49 -9.34
CA GLY A 227 8.08 21.65 -10.07
C GLY A 227 8.37 21.66 -11.57
N ALA A 228 9.29 20.82 -12.06
CA ALA A 228 9.66 20.83 -13.47
C ALA A 228 8.89 19.75 -14.23
N ALA A 229 8.21 20.16 -15.28
CA ALA A 229 7.45 19.32 -16.21
C ALA A 229 6.31 18.52 -15.55
N ARG A 230 5.39 19.20 -14.84
CA ARG A 230 4.03 18.69 -14.74
C ARG A 230 3.51 18.58 -16.15
N GLY A 231 3.32 17.34 -16.61
CA GLY A 231 2.52 17.05 -17.76
C GLY A 231 1.14 17.72 -17.62
N ASN A 232 0.19 17.36 -18.41
CA ASN A 232 -1.11 17.96 -18.31
C ASN A 232 -1.79 17.55 -17.00
N ALA A 233 -1.68 18.38 -15.94
CA ALA A 233 -2.21 18.11 -14.60
C ALA A 233 -3.71 17.74 -14.62
N TRP A 234 -4.43 18.21 -15.64
CA TRP A 234 -5.82 17.84 -15.85
C TRP A 234 -5.97 16.38 -16.28
N LEU A 235 -5.12 15.90 -17.20
CA LEU A 235 -5.14 14.49 -17.62
C LEU A 235 -4.73 13.55 -16.48
N GLU A 236 -3.75 13.93 -15.68
CA GLU A 236 -3.29 13.18 -14.51
C GLU A 236 -4.42 13.03 -13.48
N ALA A 237 -5.12 14.13 -13.21
CA ALA A 237 -6.28 14.15 -12.32
C ALA A 237 -7.46 13.33 -12.88
N ALA A 238 -7.75 13.48 -14.17
CA ALA A 238 -8.79 12.69 -14.85
C ALA A 238 -8.49 11.19 -14.83
N ALA A 239 -7.21 10.79 -14.94
CA ALA A 239 -6.80 9.39 -14.82
C ALA A 239 -7.12 8.82 -13.43
N CYS A 240 -6.89 9.55 -12.34
CA CYS A 240 -7.28 9.12 -11.00
C CYS A 240 -8.81 8.95 -10.87
N GLY A 241 -9.58 9.88 -11.42
CA GLY A 241 -11.04 9.79 -11.48
C GLY A 241 -11.53 8.60 -12.29
N ALA A 242 -10.91 8.32 -13.44
CA ALA A 242 -11.22 7.16 -14.27
C ALA A 242 -10.95 5.84 -13.55
N VAL A 243 -9.83 5.73 -12.85
CA VAL A 243 -9.52 4.55 -12.02
C VAL A 243 -10.56 4.34 -10.93
N LEU A 244 -11.04 5.40 -10.27
CA LEU A 244 -12.12 5.31 -9.29
C LEU A 244 -13.41 4.76 -9.91
N LEU A 245 -13.82 5.27 -11.07
CA LEU A 245 -15.02 4.78 -11.78
C LEU A 245 -14.88 3.30 -12.18
N VAL A 246 -13.72 2.92 -12.70
CA VAL A 246 -13.41 1.52 -13.05
C VAL A 246 -13.43 0.63 -11.80
N ALA A 247 -12.87 1.09 -10.68
CA ALA A 247 -12.87 0.35 -9.42
C ALA A 247 -14.29 0.11 -8.91
N VAL A 248 -15.14 1.15 -8.89
CA VAL A 248 -16.55 1.01 -8.47
C VAL A 248 -17.31 0.07 -9.41
N LEU A 249 -17.12 0.19 -10.72
CA LEU A 249 -17.76 -0.70 -11.70
C LEU A 249 -17.31 -2.16 -11.51
N ALA A 250 -16.02 -2.38 -11.24
CA ALA A 250 -15.47 -3.72 -10.99
C ALA A 250 -16.04 -4.33 -9.69
N ILE A 251 -16.17 -3.52 -8.64
CA ILE A 251 -16.79 -3.94 -7.37
C ILE A 251 -18.27 -4.29 -7.60
N LEU A 252 -19.04 -3.44 -8.28
CA LEU A 252 -20.46 -3.70 -8.59
C LEU A 252 -20.65 -5.02 -9.37
N ARG A 253 -19.79 -5.27 -10.37
CA ARG A 253 -19.82 -6.52 -11.15
C ARG A 253 -19.53 -7.72 -10.28
N ARG A 254 -18.56 -7.61 -9.40
CA ARG A 254 -18.18 -8.68 -8.47
C ARG A 254 -19.30 -9.01 -7.48
N GLU A 255 -19.99 -7.98 -6.97
CA GLU A 255 -21.14 -8.14 -6.05
C GLU A 255 -22.45 -8.51 -6.78
N GLY A 256 -22.42 -8.70 -8.10
CA GLY A 256 -23.60 -9.04 -8.90
C GLY A 256 -24.61 -7.90 -9.01
N VAL A 257 -24.23 -6.66 -8.71
CA VAL A 257 -25.11 -5.49 -8.76
C VAL A 257 -25.09 -4.91 -10.16
N ALA A 258 -26.24 -4.92 -10.83
CA ALA A 258 -26.36 -4.34 -12.17
C ALA A 258 -26.11 -2.82 -12.11
N PRO A 259 -25.26 -2.26 -13.00
CA PRO A 259 -24.99 -0.81 -13.03
C PRO A 259 -26.22 0.05 -13.23
N GLY A 260 -27.23 -0.47 -13.94
CA GLY A 260 -28.53 0.20 -14.19
C GLY A 260 -29.53 0.10 -13.04
N SER A 261 -29.27 -0.72 -12.02
CA SER A 261 -30.11 -0.82 -10.81
C SER A 261 -30.05 0.47 -9.98
N GLY A 262 -31.01 0.66 -9.09
CA GLY A 262 -31.02 1.78 -8.17
C GLY A 262 -29.70 1.92 -7.40
N PRO A 263 -29.24 0.87 -6.65
CA PRO A 263 -27.96 0.89 -5.95
C PRO A 263 -26.76 1.11 -6.87
N GLY A 264 -26.75 0.47 -8.06
CA GLY A 264 -25.67 0.64 -9.06
C GLY A 264 -25.55 2.07 -9.55
N ARG A 265 -26.70 2.71 -9.91
CA ARG A 265 -26.71 4.11 -10.34
C ARG A 265 -26.24 5.06 -9.22
N SER A 266 -26.62 4.81 -7.98
CA SER A 266 -26.18 5.64 -6.84
C SER A 266 -24.69 5.52 -6.59
N ALA A 267 -24.14 4.30 -6.65
CA ALA A 267 -22.70 4.07 -6.49
C ALA A 267 -21.89 4.74 -7.60
N LEU A 268 -22.34 4.59 -8.86
CA LEU A 268 -21.69 5.24 -10.02
C LEU A 268 -21.86 6.75 -9.99
N GLY A 269 -23.03 7.27 -9.60
CA GLY A 269 -23.27 8.70 -9.41
C GLY A 269 -22.35 9.30 -8.35
N GLY A 270 -22.21 8.66 -7.21
CA GLY A 270 -21.26 9.06 -6.16
C GLY A 270 -19.80 9.01 -6.63
N ALA A 271 -19.43 7.95 -7.33
CA ALA A 271 -18.09 7.84 -7.92
C ALA A 271 -17.81 8.92 -8.96
N LEU A 272 -18.82 9.28 -9.80
CA LEU A 272 -18.70 10.36 -10.77
C LEU A 272 -18.49 11.73 -10.08
N VAL A 273 -19.27 12.02 -9.03
CA VAL A 273 -19.08 13.24 -8.24
C VAL A 273 -17.65 13.31 -7.66
N LEU A 274 -17.17 12.22 -7.08
CA LEU A 274 -15.80 12.16 -6.55
C LEU A 274 -14.74 12.25 -7.65
N ALA A 275 -14.99 11.68 -8.84
CA ALA A 275 -14.11 11.81 -10.00
C ALA A 275 -14.05 13.27 -10.51
N LEU A 276 -15.15 14.01 -10.47
CA LEU A 276 -15.16 15.43 -10.78
C LEU A 276 -14.41 16.26 -9.74
N VAL A 277 -14.55 15.95 -8.46
CA VAL A 277 -13.77 16.56 -7.38
C VAL A 277 -12.26 16.25 -7.56
N ALA A 278 -11.92 15.05 -8.02
CA ALA A 278 -10.56 14.64 -8.29
C ALA A 278 -9.84 15.49 -9.34
N LEU A 279 -10.57 16.16 -10.25
CA LEU A 279 -9.96 17.08 -11.22
C LEU A 279 -9.22 18.25 -10.53
N LYS A 280 -9.61 18.62 -9.32
CA LYS A 280 -8.93 19.63 -8.49
C LYS A 280 -8.11 19.01 -7.35
N ALA A 281 -8.50 17.82 -6.90
CA ALA A 281 -7.92 17.12 -5.76
C ALA A 281 -7.72 15.63 -6.06
N PRO A 282 -6.76 15.24 -6.93
CA PRO A 282 -6.62 13.86 -7.44
C PRO A 282 -6.37 12.83 -6.34
N GLY A 283 -5.74 13.21 -5.24
CA GLY A 283 -5.50 12.33 -4.10
C GLY A 283 -6.78 11.84 -3.42
N VAL A 284 -7.91 12.58 -3.54
CA VAL A 284 -9.20 12.13 -3.02
C VAL A 284 -9.65 10.86 -3.73
N ALA A 285 -9.59 10.82 -5.07
CA ALA A 285 -9.98 9.62 -5.82
C ALA A 285 -9.07 8.43 -5.50
N ALA A 286 -7.75 8.62 -5.49
CA ALA A 286 -6.80 7.55 -5.22
C ALA A 286 -6.94 6.98 -3.80
N ALA A 287 -7.11 7.83 -2.78
CA ALA A 287 -7.34 7.37 -1.41
C ALA A 287 -8.71 6.69 -1.25
N THR A 288 -9.75 7.18 -1.95
CA THR A 288 -11.07 6.55 -1.96
C THR A 288 -11.03 5.16 -2.60
N VAL A 289 -10.22 4.95 -3.63
CA VAL A 289 -10.01 3.62 -4.24
C VAL A 289 -9.47 2.62 -3.20
N VAL A 290 -8.49 3.04 -2.39
CA VAL A 290 -7.94 2.18 -1.32
C VAL A 290 -9.01 1.86 -0.27
N LEU A 291 -9.79 2.86 0.15
CA LEU A 291 -10.89 2.69 1.08
C LEU A 291 -11.94 1.70 0.57
N LEU A 292 -12.44 1.91 -0.65
CA LEU A 292 -13.50 1.09 -1.25
C LEU A 292 -13.06 -0.36 -1.48
N ALA A 293 -11.85 -0.59 -1.99
CA ALA A 293 -11.32 -1.93 -2.16
C ALA A 293 -11.08 -2.63 -0.82
N GLY A 294 -10.59 -1.89 0.19
CA GLY A 294 -10.47 -2.40 1.55
C GLY A 294 -11.82 -2.81 2.14
N TYR A 295 -12.86 -2.00 1.92
CA TYR A 295 -14.23 -2.32 2.35
C TYR A 295 -14.79 -3.54 1.61
N ALA A 296 -14.68 -3.57 0.28
CA ALA A 296 -15.18 -4.67 -0.56
C ALA A 296 -14.50 -6.01 -0.24
N ASN A 297 -13.26 -6.00 0.22
CA ASN A 297 -12.53 -7.20 0.64
C ASN A 297 -12.67 -7.50 2.15
N ALA A 298 -13.53 -6.77 2.89
CA ALA A 298 -13.65 -6.85 4.34
C ALA A 298 -12.31 -6.70 5.08
N ASN A 299 -11.33 -6.01 4.47
CA ASN A 299 -10.00 -5.78 5.01
C ASN A 299 -9.95 -4.45 5.77
N ARG A 300 -10.13 -4.53 7.10
CA ARG A 300 -10.16 -3.35 7.99
C ARG A 300 -8.85 -2.55 7.96
N VAL A 301 -7.72 -3.19 7.73
CA VAL A 301 -6.41 -2.51 7.67
C VAL A 301 -6.32 -1.64 6.42
N LEU A 302 -6.69 -2.17 5.25
CA LEU A 302 -6.74 -1.41 4.01
C LEU A 302 -7.79 -0.30 4.05
N ALA A 303 -8.98 -0.58 4.60
CA ALA A 303 -10.00 0.44 4.76
C ALA A 303 -9.53 1.58 5.69
N GLY A 304 -8.90 1.23 6.83
CA GLY A 304 -8.29 2.20 7.73
C GLY A 304 -7.18 3.02 7.09
N LEU A 305 -6.34 2.37 6.28
CA LEU A 305 -5.28 3.06 5.51
C LEU A 305 -5.88 4.06 4.52
N GLY A 306 -6.97 3.71 3.82
CA GLY A 306 -7.69 4.62 2.93
C GLY A 306 -8.28 5.82 3.65
N VAL A 307 -8.88 5.61 4.84
CA VAL A 307 -9.37 6.71 5.70
C VAL A 307 -8.23 7.64 6.13
N LEU A 308 -7.13 7.08 6.62
CA LEU A 308 -5.96 7.86 7.03
C LEU A 308 -5.37 8.66 5.86
N ALA A 309 -5.30 8.06 4.67
CA ALA A 309 -4.84 8.74 3.46
C ALA A 309 -5.77 9.92 3.08
N LEU A 310 -7.10 9.72 3.17
CA LEU A 310 -8.07 10.80 2.94
C LEU A 310 -7.88 11.94 3.94
N ILE A 311 -7.78 11.63 5.23
CA ILE A 311 -7.59 12.63 6.28
C ILE A 311 -6.29 13.41 6.05
N ALA A 312 -5.18 12.71 5.80
CA ALA A 312 -3.88 13.34 5.56
C ALA A 312 -3.90 14.23 4.31
N TYR A 313 -4.47 13.73 3.20
CA TYR A 313 -4.55 14.50 1.97
C TYR A 313 -5.46 15.71 2.09
N LEU A 314 -6.66 15.56 2.68
CA LEU A 314 -7.61 16.66 2.86
C LEU A 314 -7.05 17.71 3.82
N SER A 315 -6.35 17.31 4.88
CA SER A 315 -5.66 18.24 5.77
C SER A 315 -4.62 19.06 5.00
N TYR A 316 -3.75 18.38 4.23
CA TYR A 316 -2.78 19.09 3.40
C TYR A 316 -3.47 20.03 2.39
N TYR A 317 -4.49 19.54 1.68
CA TYR A 317 -5.22 20.32 0.69
C TYR A 317 -5.85 21.58 1.31
N TYR A 318 -6.44 21.44 2.50
CA TYR A 318 -6.99 22.57 3.25
C TYR A 318 -5.93 23.64 3.55
N TYR A 319 -4.74 23.24 3.99
CA TYR A 319 -3.66 24.18 4.28
C TYR A 319 -3.03 24.78 3.00
N SER A 320 -3.04 24.07 1.91
CA SER A 320 -2.50 24.54 0.62
C SER A 320 -3.42 25.52 -0.13
N LEU A 321 -4.70 25.55 0.21
CA LEU A 321 -5.65 26.49 -0.38
C LEU A 321 -5.29 27.93 -0.03
N GLN A 322 -5.05 28.75 -1.05
CA GLN A 322 -4.84 30.20 -0.92
C GLN A 322 -6.19 30.92 -0.81
N ALA A 323 -6.92 30.66 0.29
CA ALA A 323 -8.25 31.19 0.56
C ALA A 323 -8.33 31.74 1.98
N THR A 324 -9.24 32.68 2.24
CA THR A 324 -9.48 33.22 3.57
C THR A 324 -10.04 32.13 4.52
N LEU A 325 -9.87 32.32 5.82
CA LEU A 325 -10.43 31.38 6.82
C LEU A 325 -11.95 31.23 6.68
N LEU A 326 -12.64 32.32 6.33
CA LEU A 326 -14.09 32.30 6.12
C LEU A 326 -14.47 31.44 4.92
N GLU A 327 -13.77 31.58 3.80
CA GLU A 327 -14.01 30.75 2.60
C GLU A 327 -13.72 29.29 2.88
N LYS A 328 -12.63 28.96 3.60
CA LYS A 328 -12.30 27.59 4.01
C LYS A 328 -13.38 27.00 4.91
N ALA A 329 -13.87 27.77 5.87
CA ALA A 329 -14.96 27.34 6.76
C ALA A 329 -16.27 27.11 5.99
N ALA A 330 -16.61 28.00 5.05
CA ALA A 330 -17.77 27.86 4.19
C ALA A 330 -17.68 26.61 3.30
N LEU A 331 -16.50 26.32 2.70
CA LEU A 331 -16.27 25.11 1.90
C LEU A 331 -16.43 23.84 2.72
N LEU A 332 -15.88 23.79 3.93
CA LEU A 332 -16.02 22.64 4.83
C LEU A 332 -17.47 22.45 5.27
N GLY A 333 -18.16 23.53 5.61
CA GLY A 333 -19.59 23.51 5.96
C GLY A 333 -20.46 22.99 4.81
N ALA A 334 -20.23 23.52 3.60
CA ALA A 334 -20.93 23.06 2.39
C ALA A 334 -20.66 21.58 2.09
N ALA A 335 -19.40 21.14 2.18
CA ALA A 335 -19.03 19.73 2.00
C ALA A 335 -19.71 18.82 3.05
N GLY A 336 -19.72 19.24 4.32
CA GLY A 336 -20.41 18.51 5.39
C GLY A 336 -21.92 18.40 5.15
N LEU A 337 -22.57 19.50 4.78
CA LEU A 337 -23.98 19.52 4.43
C LEU A 337 -24.30 18.63 3.21
N ALA A 338 -23.45 18.65 2.19
CA ALA A 338 -23.62 17.78 1.02
C ALA A 338 -23.53 16.29 1.40
N VAL A 339 -22.60 15.90 2.26
CA VAL A 339 -22.48 14.51 2.75
C VAL A 339 -23.71 14.12 3.58
N LEU A 340 -24.20 15.00 4.46
CA LEU A 340 -25.42 14.76 5.26
C LEU A 340 -26.65 14.64 4.35
N ALA A 341 -26.80 15.51 3.36
CA ALA A 341 -27.88 15.46 2.40
C ALA A 341 -27.85 14.15 1.58
N ALA A 342 -26.67 13.74 1.11
CA ALA A 342 -26.49 12.47 0.41
C ALA A 342 -26.85 11.27 1.30
N ARG A 343 -26.41 11.27 2.55
CA ARG A 343 -26.77 10.22 3.53
C ARG A 343 -28.28 10.16 3.74
N PHE A 344 -28.92 11.30 3.95
CA PHE A 344 -30.37 11.37 4.15
C PHE A 344 -31.14 10.88 2.93
N ALA A 345 -30.73 11.31 1.71
CA ALA A 345 -31.33 10.85 0.47
C ALA A 345 -31.18 9.33 0.30
N LEU A 346 -30.00 8.78 0.56
CA LEU A 346 -29.76 7.34 0.51
C LEU A 346 -30.65 6.57 1.51
N GLN A 347 -30.76 7.03 2.75
CA GLN A 347 -31.62 6.40 3.74
C GLN A 347 -33.11 6.45 3.38
N ARG A 348 -33.54 7.54 2.72
CA ARG A 348 -34.93 7.69 2.30
C ARG A 348 -35.26 6.83 1.08
N TRP A 349 -34.33 6.70 0.12
CA TRP A 349 -34.58 5.96 -1.11
C TRP A 349 -34.29 4.47 -0.98
N TRP A 350 -33.44 4.08 -0.04
CA TRP A 350 -33.12 2.69 0.30
C TRP A 350 -33.14 2.51 1.81
N PRO A 351 -34.34 2.47 2.41
CA PRO A 351 -34.44 2.12 3.83
C PRO A 351 -33.83 0.74 4.00
N GLN A 352 -32.86 0.63 4.92
CA GLN A 352 -32.35 -0.67 5.34
C GLN A 352 -33.59 -1.45 5.83
N ALA A 353 -33.81 -2.64 5.24
CA ALA A 353 -34.77 -3.56 5.83
C ALA A 353 -34.34 -3.77 7.27
N ALA A 354 -35.19 -3.37 8.21
CA ALA A 354 -34.96 -3.66 9.61
C ALA A 354 -34.75 -5.17 9.71
N ASP A 355 -33.60 -5.57 10.29
CA ASP A 355 -33.26 -6.96 10.51
C ASP A 355 -34.48 -7.65 11.15
N ALA A 356 -35.16 -8.52 10.36
CA ALA A 356 -36.18 -9.43 10.81
C ALA A 356 -35.55 -10.72 11.30
#